data_b8b22596b411dd5be417652806d536de
#
_entry.id   b8b22596b411dd5be417652806d536de
#
_cell.length_a   1.000
_cell.length_b   1.000
_cell.length_c   1.000
_cell.angle_alpha   90.00
_cell.angle_beta   90.00
_cell.angle_gamma   90.00
#
_symmetry.space_group_name_H-M   'P 1'
#
loop_
_entity.id
_entity.type
_entity.pdbx_description
1 polymer ?
#
loop_
_entity_poly.entity_id
_entity_poly.type
_entity_poly.pdbx_seq_one_letter_code
_entity_poly.pdbx_strand_id
1 'polypeptide(L)'
;MRLDKYLKVSRLIKRRTVANEACDNARVTVNGRPAKASYDVKVGDRLQIQFGTKTVCIEVLQVEDNVRKDDACAMYREIAQ
;
A
#
# COMPACT_ATOMS: atom_id res chain seq x y z
N MET A 1 -4.69 10.26 1.86
CA MET A 1 -4.30 9.73 0.53
C MET A 1 -5.03 8.44 0.26
N ARG A 2 -5.55 8.25 -0.94
CA ARG A 2 -6.22 7.00 -1.33
C ARG A 2 -5.23 5.83 -1.30
N LEU A 3 -5.72 4.68 -0.91
CA LEU A 3 -4.90 3.47 -0.81
C LEU A 3 -4.27 3.09 -2.15
N ASP A 4 -5.03 3.13 -3.26
CA ASP A 4 -4.51 2.81 -4.58
C ASP A 4 -3.39 3.76 -4.99
N LYS A 5 -3.53 5.05 -4.69
CA LYS A 5 -2.49 6.04 -4.97
C LYS A 5 -1.25 5.81 -4.10
N TYR A 6 -1.45 5.50 -2.82
CA TYR A 6 -0.34 5.21 -1.90
C TYR A 6 0.49 4.02 -2.41
N LEU A 7 -0.17 2.96 -2.84
CA LEU A 7 0.52 1.76 -3.34
C LEU A 7 1.37 2.08 -4.57
N LYS A 8 0.90 2.98 -5.44
CA LYS A 8 1.67 3.42 -6.61
C LYS A 8 2.82 4.34 -6.22
N VAL A 9 2.56 5.35 -5.40
CA VAL A 9 3.55 6.37 -5.02
C VAL A 9 4.68 5.74 -4.23
N SER A 10 4.39 4.80 -3.35
CA SER A 10 5.38 4.06 -2.57
C SER A 10 6.14 3.02 -3.39
N ARG A 11 5.73 2.81 -4.64
CA ARG A 11 6.29 1.84 -5.59
C ARG A 11 6.13 0.39 -5.17
N LEU A 12 5.21 0.11 -4.26
CA LEU A 12 4.81 -1.26 -3.92
C LEU A 12 4.13 -1.92 -5.13
N ILE A 13 3.34 -1.14 -5.87
CA ILE A 13 2.69 -1.58 -7.10
C ILE A 13 2.98 -0.54 -8.19
N LYS A 14 3.46 -0.99 -9.35
CA LYS A 14 3.91 -0.10 -10.41
C LYS A 14 2.80 0.68 -11.07
N ARG A 15 1.60 0.11 -11.18
CA ARG A 15 0.48 0.72 -11.88
C ARG A 15 -0.70 0.93 -10.93
N ARG A 16 -1.29 2.11 -10.98
CA ARG A 16 -2.44 2.44 -10.14
C ARG A 16 -3.66 1.57 -10.47
N THR A 17 -3.84 1.18 -11.74
CA THR A 17 -4.91 0.28 -12.14
C THR A 17 -4.78 -1.08 -11.47
N VAL A 18 -3.55 -1.60 -11.40
CA VAL A 18 -3.27 -2.87 -10.72
C VAL A 18 -3.53 -2.73 -9.22
N ALA A 19 -3.15 -1.61 -8.62
CA ALA A 19 -3.42 -1.34 -7.21
C ALA A 19 -4.92 -1.29 -6.94
N ASN A 20 -5.68 -0.64 -7.81
CA ASN A 20 -7.13 -0.56 -7.68
C ASN A 20 -7.77 -1.95 -7.75
N GLU A 21 -7.36 -2.77 -8.72
CA GLU A 21 -7.86 -4.13 -8.86
C GLU A 21 -7.52 -5.00 -7.65
N ALA A 22 -6.31 -4.85 -7.12
CA ALA A 22 -5.91 -5.61 -5.93
C ALA A 22 -6.80 -5.27 -4.74
N CYS A 23 -7.14 -3.99 -4.56
CA CYS A 23 -8.05 -3.57 -3.51
C CYS A 23 -9.46 -4.12 -3.73
N ASP A 24 -9.96 -4.07 -4.98
CA ASP A 24 -11.29 -4.57 -5.32
C ASP A 24 -11.41 -6.08 -5.12
N ASN A 25 -10.31 -6.80 -5.27
CA ASN A 25 -10.27 -8.26 -5.09
C ASN A 25 -9.91 -8.66 -3.66
N ALA A 26 -9.95 -7.73 -2.72
CA ALA A 26 -9.63 -7.95 -1.30
C ALA A 26 -8.22 -8.51 -1.07
N ARG A 27 -7.28 -8.20 -1.96
CA ARG A 27 -5.87 -8.62 -1.84
C ARG A 27 -5.06 -7.66 -0.98
N VAL A 28 -5.62 -6.50 -0.65
CA VAL A 28 -4.98 -5.52 0.21
C VAL A 28 -5.83 -5.35 1.45
N THR A 29 -5.22 -5.56 2.62
CA THR A 29 -5.89 -5.33 3.89
C THR A 29 -5.18 -4.21 4.65
N VAL A 30 -5.94 -3.49 5.45
CA VAL A 30 -5.43 -2.44 6.33
C VAL A 30 -5.80 -2.82 7.75
N ASN A 31 -4.79 -2.95 8.61
CA ASN A 31 -4.98 -3.33 10.01
C ASN A 31 -5.80 -4.61 10.16
N GLY A 32 -5.60 -5.57 9.24
CA GLY A 32 -6.25 -6.87 9.26
C GLY A 32 -7.63 -6.92 8.61
N ARG A 33 -8.09 -5.83 7.99
CA ARG A 33 -9.41 -5.76 7.35
C ARG A 33 -9.28 -5.40 5.88
N PRO A 34 -10.06 -6.03 4.98
CA PRO A 34 -10.06 -5.64 3.57
C PRO A 34 -10.42 -4.16 3.43
N ALA A 35 -9.69 -3.45 2.59
CA ALA A 35 -9.90 -2.03 2.35
C ALA A 35 -10.11 -1.78 0.87
N LYS A 36 -10.96 -0.80 0.57
CA LYS A 36 -11.22 -0.38 -0.80
C LYS A 36 -10.10 0.53 -1.30
N ALA A 37 -9.99 0.68 -2.62
CA ALA A 37 -9.02 1.56 -3.24
C ALA A 37 -9.14 3.01 -2.75
N SER A 38 -10.33 3.43 -2.37
CA SER A 38 -10.61 4.78 -1.87
C SER A 38 -10.30 4.97 -0.38
N TYR A 39 -9.86 3.93 0.31
CA TYR A 39 -9.50 4.02 1.73
C TYR A 39 -8.44 5.11 1.96
N ASP A 40 -8.62 5.92 2.99
CA ASP A 40 -7.71 7.01 3.33
C ASP A 40 -6.58 6.50 4.22
N VAL A 41 -5.40 6.30 3.60
CA VAL A 41 -4.23 5.76 4.28
C VAL A 41 -3.64 6.80 5.23
N LYS A 42 -3.26 6.36 6.43
CA LYS A 42 -2.68 7.22 7.46
C LYS A 42 -1.37 6.62 7.98
N VAL A 43 -0.51 7.47 8.51
CA VAL A 43 0.72 7.03 9.16
C VAL A 43 0.37 6.07 10.30
N GLY A 44 1.09 4.96 10.38
CA GLY A 44 0.85 3.93 11.39
C GLY A 44 -0.05 2.80 10.93
N ASP A 45 -0.71 2.95 9.77
CA ASP A 45 -1.51 1.86 9.20
C ASP A 45 -0.60 0.71 8.79
N ARG A 46 -1.09 -0.51 9.03
CA ARG A 46 -0.39 -1.72 8.58
C ARG A 46 -1.11 -2.29 7.37
N LEU A 47 -0.39 -2.35 6.26
CA LEU A 47 -0.93 -2.85 5.01
C LEU A 47 -0.40 -4.25 4.76
N GLN A 48 -1.29 -5.14 4.34
CA GLN A 48 -0.93 -6.48 3.89
C GLN A 48 -1.35 -6.63 2.45
N ILE A 49 -0.39 -6.90 1.57
CA ILE A 49 -0.62 -6.97 0.13
C ILE A 49 -0.31 -8.37 -0.34
N GLN A 50 -1.28 -8.99 -1.02
CA GLN A 50 -1.11 -10.34 -1.54
C GLN A 50 -0.71 -10.29 -3.01
N PHE A 51 0.49 -10.77 -3.32
CA PHE A 51 1.02 -10.88 -4.68
C PHE A 51 1.04 -12.35 -5.08
N GLY A 52 -0.03 -12.83 -5.69
CA GLY A 52 -0.10 -14.24 -6.04
C GLY A 52 0.07 -15.13 -4.81
N THR A 53 1.18 -15.88 -4.75
CA THR A 53 1.48 -16.76 -3.61
C THR A 53 2.27 -16.06 -2.51
N LYS A 54 2.74 -14.82 -2.77
CA LYS A 54 3.55 -14.07 -1.81
C LYS A 54 2.72 -12.99 -1.14
N THR A 55 2.90 -12.82 0.17
CA THR A 55 2.26 -11.78 0.95
C THR A 55 3.31 -10.84 1.53
N VAL A 56 3.11 -9.54 1.37
CA VAL A 56 3.99 -8.50 1.90
C VAL A 56 3.23 -7.69 2.93
N CYS A 57 3.81 -7.55 4.12
CA CYS A 57 3.26 -6.71 5.18
C CYS A 57 4.17 -5.50 5.37
N ILE A 58 3.57 -4.31 5.42
CA ILE A 58 4.30 -3.07 5.62
C ILE A 58 3.59 -2.18 6.63
N GLU A 59 4.35 -1.28 7.23
CA GLU A 59 3.81 -0.22 8.09
C GLU A 59 4.00 1.12 7.39
N VAL A 60 2.95 1.93 7.35
CA VAL A 60 2.99 3.26 6.72
C VAL A 60 3.77 4.22 7.61
N LEU A 61 4.86 4.77 7.10
CA LEU A 61 5.70 5.73 7.80
C LEU A 61 5.43 7.16 7.36
N GLN A 62 5.11 7.37 6.09
CA GLN A 62 4.83 8.68 5.52
C GLN A 62 3.70 8.58 4.50
N VAL A 63 2.94 9.66 4.38
CA VAL A 63 1.87 9.79 3.38
C VAL A 63 2.11 11.09 2.62
N GLU A 64 2.69 11.00 1.41
CA GLU A 64 3.02 12.14 0.56
C GLU A 64 2.61 11.90 -0.88
N ASP A 65 2.07 12.95 -1.53
CA ASP A 65 1.61 12.87 -2.92
C ASP A 65 2.75 12.83 -3.93
N ASN A 66 3.84 13.58 -3.65
CA ASN A 66 4.97 13.71 -4.55
C ASN A 66 6.21 13.17 -3.88
N VAL A 67 6.57 11.95 -4.22
CA VAL A 67 7.73 11.28 -3.65
C VAL A 67 8.71 10.97 -4.78
N ARG A 68 9.97 11.35 -4.57
CA ARG A 68 11.04 11.02 -5.50
C ARG A 68 11.30 9.52 -5.45
N LYS A 69 11.81 8.98 -6.56
CA LYS A 69 12.12 7.57 -6.68
C LYS A 69 12.97 7.06 -5.51
N ASP A 70 13.95 7.85 -5.09
CA ASP A 70 14.88 7.48 -4.01
C ASP A 70 14.22 7.52 -2.64
N ASP A 71 13.14 8.30 -2.49
CA ASP A 71 12.44 8.48 -1.23
C ASP A 71 11.22 7.57 -1.07
N ALA A 72 10.85 6.84 -2.12
CA ALA A 72 9.66 5.99 -2.09
C ALA A 72 9.76 4.91 -1.03
N CYS A 73 10.93 4.34 -0.81
CA CYS A 73 11.14 3.31 0.20
C CYS A 73 11.06 3.85 1.63
N ALA A 74 11.17 5.17 1.82
CA ALA A 74 11.03 5.79 3.14
C ALA A 74 9.57 5.97 3.54
N MET A 75 8.61 5.74 2.64
CA MET A 75 7.18 5.85 2.93
C MET A 75 6.65 4.68 3.75
N TYR A 76 7.35 3.57 3.74
CA TYR A 76 6.91 2.38 4.46
C TYR A 76 8.10 1.59 5.00
N ARG A 77 7.77 0.72 5.95
CA ARG A 77 8.72 -0.23 6.52
C ARG A 77 8.14 -1.63 6.37
N GLU A 78 8.92 -2.55 5.81
CA GLU A 78 8.48 -3.94 5.70
C GLU A 78 8.47 -4.58 7.09
N ILE A 79 7.37 -5.29 7.40
CA ILE A 79 7.18 -5.93 8.70
C ILE A 79 7.16 -7.44 8.49
N ALA A 80 7.81 -8.18 9.40
CA ALA A 80 7.72 -9.62 9.43
C ALA A 80 6.31 -10.05 9.87
N GLN A 81 5.79 -11.05 9.21
CA GLN A 81 4.50 -11.63 9.60
C GLN A 81 4.64 -12.51 10.83
#